data_9f18ee4667563bc2475ad96e3f5419a3
#
_entry.id   9f18ee4667563bc2475ad96e3f5419a3
#
_cell.length_a   1.000
_cell.length_b   1.000
_cell.length_c   1.000
_cell.angle_alpha   90.00
_cell.angle_beta   90.00
_cell.angle_gamma   90.00
#
_symmetry.space_group_name_H-M   'P 1'
#
loop_
_entity.id
_entity.type
_entity.pdbx_description
1 polymer ?
#
loop_
_entity_poly.entity_id
_entity_poly.type
_entity_poly.pdbx_seq_one_letter_code
_entity_poly.pdbx_strand_id
1 'polypeptide(L)'
;MTIEKKIESVQEYNLLKLLKANSDLKRFGVEWIKLDHNLCRAFATNSYALIIAELEPNQWHDIFDGLPELVFITKLKRDEVHYFEAKELVYYNYRTVFEAVGKEPNYQPVMHLDLKLLRNLTDKFDDVYFVKQSGLALFMKLEGDKYPAGSYYGALMPKTISQEETADIIEALSSLATDGEIRRQWVADLREFAQE
;
A
#
# COMPACT_ATOMS: atom_id res chain seq x y z
N MET A 1 -6.10 -12.50 -23.82
CA MET A 1 -5.60 -11.72 -25.00
C MET A 1 -4.45 -10.84 -24.51
N THR A 2 -3.37 -10.68 -25.30
CA THR A 2 -2.31 -9.72 -24.95
C THR A 2 -2.61 -8.38 -25.61
N ILE A 3 -2.55 -7.32 -24.83
CA ILE A 3 -2.76 -5.95 -25.28
C ILE A 3 -1.44 -5.20 -25.12
N GLU A 4 -0.97 -4.61 -26.21
CA GLU A 4 0.25 -3.78 -26.20
C GLU A 4 -0.16 -2.30 -26.23
N LYS A 5 0.48 -1.50 -25.36
CA LYS A 5 0.23 -0.06 -25.31
C LYS A 5 1.57 0.68 -25.19
N LYS A 6 1.64 1.84 -25.85
CA LYS A 6 2.79 2.73 -25.77
C LYS A 6 2.67 3.56 -24.49
N ILE A 7 3.78 3.83 -23.85
CA ILE A 7 3.88 4.71 -22.68
C ILE A 7 4.24 6.11 -23.16
N GLU A 8 3.41 7.09 -22.83
CA GLU A 8 3.56 8.45 -23.33
C GLU A 8 4.32 9.38 -22.36
N SER A 9 4.41 8.99 -21.07
CA SER A 9 5.07 9.83 -20.06
C SER A 9 5.87 9.04 -19.02
N VAL A 10 6.81 9.73 -18.37
CA VAL A 10 7.55 9.16 -17.23
C VAL A 10 6.63 8.91 -16.03
N GLN A 11 5.63 9.76 -15.84
CA GLN A 11 4.64 9.62 -14.77
C GLN A 11 3.78 8.37 -14.97
N GLU A 12 3.31 8.13 -16.19
CA GLU A 12 2.61 6.89 -16.57
C GLU A 12 3.48 5.65 -16.29
N TYR A 13 4.74 5.65 -16.74
CA TYR A 13 5.67 4.57 -16.45
C TYR A 13 5.83 4.33 -14.94
N ASN A 14 5.94 5.40 -14.15
CA ASN A 14 6.07 5.29 -12.70
C ASN A 14 4.83 4.65 -12.06
N LEU A 15 3.63 5.07 -12.49
CA LEU A 15 2.37 4.48 -12.02
C LEU A 15 2.28 2.98 -12.35
N LEU A 16 2.55 2.61 -13.59
CA LEU A 16 2.52 1.20 -14.00
C LEU A 16 3.56 0.36 -13.25
N LYS A 17 4.73 0.93 -12.97
CA LYS A 17 5.76 0.28 -12.15
C LYS A 17 5.29 0.10 -10.71
N LEU A 18 4.65 1.11 -10.12
CA LEU A 18 4.08 1.04 -8.77
C LEU A 18 3.02 -0.05 -8.66
N LEU A 19 2.05 -0.08 -9.58
CA LEU A 19 0.99 -1.09 -9.63
C LEU A 19 1.58 -2.49 -9.80
N LYS A 20 2.53 -2.67 -10.73
CA LYS A 20 3.21 -3.95 -10.96
C LYS A 20 3.99 -4.43 -9.74
N ALA A 21 4.67 -3.53 -9.01
CA ALA A 21 5.44 -3.88 -7.83
C ALA A 21 4.57 -4.33 -6.64
N ASN A 22 3.32 -3.90 -6.62
CA ASN A 22 2.34 -4.22 -5.58
C ASN A 22 1.32 -5.30 -6.00
N SER A 23 1.45 -5.89 -7.18
CA SER A 23 0.73 -7.10 -7.60
C SER A 23 1.63 -8.32 -7.42
N ASP A 24 1.11 -9.42 -6.85
CA ASP A 24 1.91 -10.63 -6.59
C ASP A 24 1.64 -11.70 -7.64
N LEU A 25 2.61 -11.93 -8.51
CA LEU A 25 2.55 -12.93 -9.58
C LEU A 25 2.54 -14.39 -9.09
N LYS A 26 2.78 -14.63 -7.82
CA LYS A 26 2.90 -15.98 -7.25
C LYS A 26 1.67 -16.42 -6.46
N ARG A 27 0.74 -15.51 -6.20
CA ARG A 27 -0.47 -15.78 -5.43
C ARG A 27 -1.69 -15.69 -6.31
N PHE A 28 -2.41 -16.79 -6.41
CA PHE A 28 -3.65 -16.86 -7.16
C PHE A 28 -4.64 -15.77 -6.73
N GLY A 29 -5.09 -14.96 -7.66
CA GLY A 29 -6.10 -13.92 -7.45
C GLY A 29 -5.57 -12.54 -7.02
N VAL A 30 -4.26 -12.37 -6.81
CA VAL A 30 -3.66 -11.06 -6.44
C VAL A 30 -2.57 -10.57 -7.39
N GLU A 31 -2.27 -11.33 -8.43
CA GLU A 31 -1.36 -10.92 -9.51
C GLU A 31 -1.94 -9.85 -10.43
N TRP A 32 -3.24 -9.59 -10.32
CA TRP A 32 -3.97 -8.69 -11.20
C TRP A 32 -4.03 -7.26 -10.67
N ILE A 33 -4.07 -6.34 -11.62
CA ILE A 33 -4.42 -4.95 -11.37
C ILE A 33 -5.90 -4.80 -11.73
N LYS A 34 -6.71 -4.34 -10.78
CA LYS A 34 -8.11 -4.01 -11.03
C LYS A 34 -8.24 -2.56 -11.47
N LEU A 35 -8.97 -2.33 -12.54
CA LEU A 35 -9.32 -1.02 -13.08
C LEU A 35 -10.82 -0.77 -12.88
N ASP A 36 -11.15 0.22 -12.07
CA ASP A 36 -12.52 0.70 -11.92
C ASP A 36 -12.71 1.94 -12.82
N HIS A 37 -13.21 1.72 -14.02
CA HIS A 37 -13.37 2.76 -15.03
C HIS A 37 -14.41 3.82 -14.63
N ASN A 38 -15.39 3.46 -13.78
CA ASN A 38 -16.42 4.41 -13.34
C ASN A 38 -15.87 5.41 -12.33
N LEU A 39 -14.93 4.96 -11.49
CA LEU A 39 -14.33 5.77 -10.42
C LEU A 39 -12.92 6.25 -10.77
N CYS A 40 -12.42 5.97 -11.97
CA CYS A 40 -11.05 6.27 -12.40
C CYS A 40 -9.99 5.77 -11.38
N ARG A 41 -10.17 4.54 -10.87
CA ARG A 41 -9.33 3.95 -9.82
C ARG A 41 -8.61 2.69 -10.28
N ALA A 42 -7.31 2.64 -10.06
CA ALA A 42 -6.50 1.43 -10.23
C ALA A 42 -6.07 0.87 -8.87
N PHE A 43 -6.19 -0.44 -8.71
CA PHE A 43 -5.87 -1.16 -7.48
C PHE A 43 -4.85 -2.25 -7.76
N ALA A 44 -3.84 -2.38 -6.90
CA ALA A 44 -2.94 -3.53 -6.91
C ALA A 44 -2.66 -3.98 -5.48
N THR A 45 -2.59 -5.30 -5.26
CA THR A 45 -2.29 -5.88 -3.95
C THR A 45 -1.46 -7.15 -4.08
N ASN A 46 -0.66 -7.41 -3.05
CA ASN A 46 0.07 -8.66 -2.87
C ASN A 46 -0.37 -9.40 -1.59
N SER A 47 -1.57 -9.13 -1.09
CA SER A 47 -2.18 -9.61 0.16
C SER A 47 -1.61 -8.97 1.44
N TYR A 48 -0.43 -8.37 1.42
CA TYR A 48 0.18 -7.70 2.58
C TYR A 48 0.25 -6.19 2.41
N ALA A 49 0.22 -5.74 1.17
CA ALA A 49 0.19 -4.33 0.81
C ALA A 49 -0.87 -4.10 -0.26
N LEU A 50 -1.52 -2.97 -0.22
CA LEU A 50 -2.49 -2.51 -1.19
C LEU A 50 -2.14 -1.09 -1.59
N ILE A 51 -2.16 -0.81 -2.88
CA ILE A 51 -2.09 0.53 -3.45
C ILE A 51 -3.37 0.84 -4.20
N ILE A 52 -3.88 2.05 -4.03
CA ILE A 52 -4.97 2.64 -4.81
C ILE A 52 -4.45 3.92 -5.44
N ALA A 53 -4.62 4.03 -6.75
CA ALA A 53 -4.42 5.25 -7.51
C ALA A 53 -5.77 5.72 -8.03
N GLU A 54 -6.23 6.88 -7.58
CA GLU A 54 -7.42 7.57 -8.09
C GLU A 54 -6.95 8.73 -8.95
N LEU A 55 -7.16 8.63 -10.27
CA LEU A 55 -6.64 9.59 -11.22
C LEU A 55 -7.71 10.59 -11.65
N GLU A 56 -7.26 11.77 -12.07
CA GLU A 56 -8.11 12.69 -12.80
C GLU A 56 -8.63 12.02 -14.09
N PRO A 57 -9.89 12.28 -14.53
CA PRO A 57 -10.50 11.60 -15.67
C PRO A 57 -9.67 11.64 -16.96
N ASN A 58 -9.03 12.77 -17.26
CA ASN A 58 -8.19 12.90 -18.45
C ASN A 58 -6.97 11.98 -18.37
N GLN A 59 -6.28 11.94 -17.21
CA GLN A 59 -5.14 11.05 -16.98
C GLN A 59 -5.54 9.58 -17.02
N TRP A 60 -6.74 9.28 -16.52
CA TRP A 60 -7.29 7.92 -16.58
C TRP A 60 -7.48 7.46 -18.03
N HIS A 61 -8.11 8.29 -18.87
CA HIS A 61 -8.32 7.98 -20.28
C HIS A 61 -7.00 7.78 -21.03
N ASP A 62 -6.03 8.65 -20.83
CA ASP A 62 -4.73 8.54 -21.49
C ASP A 62 -4.05 7.20 -21.18
N ILE A 63 -4.14 6.74 -19.92
CA ILE A 63 -3.37 5.57 -19.44
C ILE A 63 -4.16 4.27 -19.60
N PHE A 64 -5.44 4.23 -19.24
CA PHE A 64 -6.20 2.98 -19.08
C PHE A 64 -7.36 2.80 -20.05
N ASP A 65 -7.62 3.77 -20.94
CA ASP A 65 -8.71 3.63 -21.92
C ASP A 65 -8.53 2.38 -22.79
N GLY A 66 -9.65 1.68 -23.04
CA GLY A 66 -9.69 0.45 -23.82
C GLY A 66 -9.11 -0.79 -23.12
N LEU A 67 -8.64 -0.69 -21.85
CA LEU A 67 -8.22 -1.86 -21.08
C LEU A 67 -9.42 -2.48 -20.36
N PRO A 68 -9.45 -3.83 -20.20
CA PRO A 68 -10.45 -4.51 -19.40
C PRO A 68 -10.29 -4.22 -17.89
N GLU A 69 -11.34 -4.48 -17.10
CA GLU A 69 -11.35 -4.24 -15.66
C GLU A 69 -10.22 -4.97 -14.88
N LEU A 70 -9.77 -6.13 -15.39
CA LEU A 70 -8.71 -6.91 -14.78
C LEU A 70 -7.58 -7.13 -15.78
N VAL A 71 -6.42 -6.61 -15.44
CA VAL A 71 -5.21 -6.71 -16.27
C VAL A 71 -4.02 -7.19 -15.45
N PHE A 72 -3.08 -7.79 -16.17
CA PHE A 72 -1.81 -8.24 -15.64
C PHE A 72 -0.67 -7.67 -16.51
N ILE A 73 0.31 -7.01 -15.89
CA ILE A 73 1.45 -6.45 -16.62
C ILE A 73 2.52 -7.52 -16.81
N THR A 74 2.57 -8.11 -18.00
CA THR A 74 3.58 -9.14 -18.35
C THR A 74 4.93 -8.52 -18.61
N LYS A 75 4.97 -7.39 -19.29
CA LYS A 75 6.20 -6.68 -19.65
C LYS A 75 6.02 -5.18 -19.45
N LEU A 76 7.01 -4.54 -18.89
CA LEU A 76 7.06 -3.09 -18.71
C LEU A 76 8.44 -2.58 -19.07
N LYS A 77 8.50 -1.73 -20.08
CA LYS A 77 9.66 -0.93 -20.48
C LYS A 77 9.30 0.55 -20.39
N ARG A 78 10.26 1.45 -20.58
CA ARG A 78 10.01 2.90 -20.48
C ARG A 78 9.03 3.45 -21.52
N ASP A 79 8.97 2.81 -22.68
CA ASP A 79 8.22 3.20 -23.86
C ASP A 79 7.08 2.25 -24.22
N GLU A 80 6.96 1.11 -23.51
CA GLU A 80 6.08 0.02 -23.90
C GLU A 80 5.60 -0.76 -22.69
N VAL A 81 4.30 -1.08 -22.66
CA VAL A 81 3.69 -1.99 -21.69
C VAL A 81 2.86 -3.06 -22.39
N HIS A 82 2.98 -4.31 -21.92
CA HIS A 82 2.15 -5.41 -22.37
C HIS A 82 1.25 -5.86 -21.22
N TYR A 83 -0.04 -5.85 -21.48
CA TYR A 83 -1.06 -6.36 -20.57
C TYR A 83 -1.57 -7.72 -21.03
N PHE A 84 -1.96 -8.52 -20.08
CA PHE A 84 -2.75 -9.73 -20.31
C PHE A 84 -4.12 -9.54 -19.62
N GLU A 85 -5.20 -9.85 -20.35
CA GLU A 85 -6.57 -9.76 -19.84
C GLU A 85 -6.92 -10.98 -19.01
N ALA A 86 -7.44 -10.81 -17.82
CA ALA A 86 -8.01 -11.88 -17.01
C ALA A 86 -9.45 -12.15 -17.45
N LYS A 87 -9.77 -13.41 -17.71
CA LYS A 87 -11.11 -13.78 -18.17
C LYS A 87 -12.08 -14.15 -17.05
N GLU A 88 -11.60 -14.68 -15.94
CA GLU A 88 -12.42 -15.07 -14.79
C GLU A 88 -11.58 -15.08 -13.52
N LEU A 89 -11.82 -14.15 -12.60
CA LEU A 89 -11.18 -14.19 -11.28
C LEU A 89 -12.09 -13.60 -10.21
N VAL A 90 -12.12 -14.28 -9.06
CA VAL A 90 -12.67 -13.72 -7.83
C VAL A 90 -11.68 -12.68 -7.32
N TYR A 91 -11.96 -11.42 -7.58
CA TYR A 91 -11.11 -10.33 -7.08
C TYR A 91 -11.35 -10.12 -5.58
N TYR A 92 -10.26 -9.92 -4.83
CA TYR A 92 -10.33 -9.59 -3.41
C TYR A 92 -11.10 -8.28 -3.19
N ASN A 93 -12.08 -8.31 -2.28
CA ASN A 93 -12.87 -7.10 -2.00
C ASN A 93 -12.05 -6.13 -1.14
N TYR A 94 -11.31 -5.24 -1.81
CA TYR A 94 -10.48 -4.20 -1.16
C TYR A 94 -11.29 -3.26 -0.25
N ARG A 95 -12.62 -3.11 -0.48
CA ARG A 95 -13.49 -2.25 0.35
C ARG A 95 -13.46 -2.70 1.80
N THR A 96 -13.40 -3.99 2.06
CA THR A 96 -13.35 -4.51 3.43
C THR A 96 -12.09 -4.08 4.19
N VAL A 97 -10.98 -3.85 3.50
CA VAL A 97 -9.74 -3.34 4.11
C VAL A 97 -9.94 -1.90 4.58
N PHE A 98 -10.58 -1.06 3.76
CA PHE A 98 -10.80 0.36 4.09
C PHE A 98 -12.02 0.61 4.96
N GLU A 99 -13.04 -0.26 4.94
CA GLU A 99 -14.19 -0.21 5.84
C GLU A 99 -13.79 -0.40 7.31
N ALA A 100 -12.61 -0.96 7.56
CA ALA A 100 -12.03 -1.05 8.89
C ALA A 100 -11.46 0.29 9.39
N VAL A 101 -11.25 1.26 8.50
CA VAL A 101 -10.80 2.62 8.87
C VAL A 101 -11.93 3.32 9.64
N GLY A 102 -11.73 3.58 10.91
CA GLY A 102 -12.75 4.23 11.77
C GLY A 102 -13.39 3.32 12.81
N LYS A 103 -13.17 2.01 12.76
CA LYS A 103 -13.43 1.13 13.92
C LYS A 103 -12.38 1.42 14.99
N GLU A 104 -12.72 1.19 16.27
CA GLU A 104 -11.82 1.48 17.39
C GLU A 104 -10.42 0.92 17.15
N PRO A 105 -9.38 1.74 17.35
CA PRO A 105 -8.03 1.30 17.10
C PRO A 105 -7.62 0.27 18.13
N ASN A 106 -7.20 -0.89 17.65
CA ASN A 106 -6.39 -1.80 18.46
C ASN A 106 -4.96 -1.23 18.43
N TYR A 107 -4.60 -0.47 19.45
CA TYR A 107 -3.28 0.14 19.55
C TYR A 107 -2.25 -0.95 19.83
N GLN A 108 -1.34 -1.17 18.89
CA GLN A 108 -0.11 -1.89 19.16
C GLN A 108 1.00 -0.86 19.41
N PRO A 109 1.65 -0.88 20.58
CA PRO A 109 2.69 0.09 20.92
C PRO A 109 3.94 -0.04 20.03
N VAL A 110 4.17 -1.24 19.48
CA VAL A 110 5.27 -1.53 18.56
C VAL A 110 4.71 -2.15 17.28
N MET A 111 5.15 -1.64 16.14
CA MET A 111 4.72 -2.12 14.84
C MET A 111 5.93 -2.64 14.06
N HIS A 112 5.87 -3.92 13.67
CA HIS A 112 6.88 -4.52 12.81
C HIS A 112 6.46 -4.37 11.35
N LEU A 113 7.10 -3.46 10.61
CA LEU A 113 6.85 -3.23 9.20
C LEU A 113 7.88 -3.93 8.31
N ASP A 114 7.41 -4.55 7.23
CA ASP A 114 8.29 -5.01 6.18
C ASP A 114 8.76 -3.81 5.33
N LEU A 115 10.02 -3.42 5.51
CA LEU A 115 10.61 -2.27 4.82
C LEU A 115 10.61 -2.42 3.30
N LYS A 116 10.65 -3.65 2.77
CA LYS A 116 10.57 -3.88 1.33
C LYS A 116 9.18 -3.57 0.81
N LEU A 117 8.13 -3.99 1.51
CA LEU A 117 6.76 -3.67 1.16
C LEU A 117 6.48 -2.18 1.31
N LEU A 118 6.92 -1.58 2.41
CA LEU A 118 6.81 -0.13 2.62
C LEU A 118 7.49 0.64 1.48
N ARG A 119 8.71 0.28 1.14
CA ARG A 119 9.45 0.89 0.02
C ARG A 119 8.72 0.74 -1.31
N ASN A 120 8.12 -0.41 -1.59
CA ASN A 120 7.37 -0.63 -2.82
C ASN A 120 6.13 0.28 -2.90
N LEU A 121 5.47 0.54 -1.76
CA LEU A 121 4.33 1.44 -1.68
C LEU A 121 4.72 2.92 -1.81
N THR A 122 5.85 3.31 -1.24
CA THR A 122 6.27 4.71 -1.10
C THR A 122 7.32 5.15 -2.11
N ASP A 123 7.74 4.26 -3.04
CA ASP A 123 8.75 4.60 -4.06
C ASP A 123 8.35 5.86 -4.85
N LYS A 124 9.21 6.85 -4.86
CA LYS A 124 9.05 8.14 -5.58
C LYS A 124 7.90 9.06 -5.10
N PHE A 125 7.25 8.76 -3.98
CA PHE A 125 6.44 9.75 -3.31
C PHE A 125 7.34 10.67 -2.47
N ASP A 126 6.98 11.94 -2.42
CA ASP A 126 7.74 12.95 -1.68
C ASP A 126 7.31 12.99 -0.22
N ASP A 127 5.99 12.81 0.03
CA ASP A 127 5.39 12.81 1.36
C ASP A 127 4.52 11.57 1.60
N VAL A 128 4.57 11.05 2.82
CA VAL A 128 3.77 9.91 3.28
C VAL A 128 3.09 10.28 4.59
N TYR A 129 1.78 10.38 4.57
CA TYR A 129 0.96 10.64 5.75
C TYR A 129 0.38 9.34 6.26
N PHE A 130 0.75 8.97 7.47
CA PHE A 130 0.16 7.80 8.13
C PHE A 130 -1.20 8.17 8.72
N VAL A 131 -2.23 7.45 8.28
CA VAL A 131 -3.58 7.58 8.80
C VAL A 131 -3.79 6.51 9.86
N LYS A 132 -4.69 6.78 10.78
CA LYS A 132 -5.02 5.94 11.93
C LYS A 132 -5.03 4.46 11.60
N GLN A 133 -4.31 3.69 12.38
CA GLN A 133 -4.28 2.24 12.35
C GLN A 133 -5.64 1.68 12.77
N SER A 134 -6.17 0.73 12.02
CA SER A 134 -7.22 -0.15 12.48
C SER A 134 -6.66 -1.57 12.50
N GLY A 135 -6.65 -2.19 13.65
CA GLY A 135 -6.21 -3.54 14.04
C GLY A 135 -5.33 -4.40 13.13
N LEU A 136 -5.44 -4.29 11.81
CA LEU A 136 -4.76 -5.17 10.86
C LEU A 136 -3.95 -4.46 9.78
N ALA A 137 -4.05 -3.12 9.64
CA ALA A 137 -3.34 -2.41 8.58
C ALA A 137 -2.93 -1.00 8.98
N LEU A 138 -1.77 -0.57 8.50
CA LEU A 138 -1.32 0.80 8.50
C LEU A 138 -1.77 1.45 7.20
N PHE A 139 -2.60 2.48 7.30
CA PHE A 139 -3.10 3.24 6.16
C PHE A 139 -2.24 4.46 5.90
N MET A 140 -2.08 4.78 4.62
CA MET A 140 -1.25 5.88 4.17
C MET A 140 -1.96 6.70 3.11
N LYS A 141 -1.82 8.03 3.17
CA LYS A 141 -1.99 8.92 2.03
C LYS A 141 -0.60 9.22 1.47
N LEU A 142 -0.45 9.17 0.16
CA LEU A 142 0.82 9.32 -0.52
C LEU A 142 0.73 10.53 -1.46
N GLU A 143 1.71 11.41 -1.41
CA GLU A 143 1.75 12.62 -2.23
C GLU A 143 3.11 12.75 -2.93
N GLY A 144 3.09 13.19 -4.19
CA GLY A 144 4.30 13.41 -4.99
C GLY A 144 3.99 13.75 -6.44
N ASP A 145 4.90 14.43 -7.09
CA ASP A 145 4.80 14.92 -8.47
C ASP A 145 5.30 13.92 -9.53
N LYS A 146 5.84 12.80 -9.13
CA LYS A 146 6.42 11.77 -10.02
C LYS A 146 5.39 10.82 -10.64
N TYR A 147 4.13 11.00 -10.28
CA TYR A 147 3.00 10.20 -10.75
C TYR A 147 1.98 11.07 -11.50
N PRO A 148 1.07 10.50 -12.30
CA PRO A 148 -0.04 11.25 -12.90
C PRO A 148 -0.88 11.99 -11.85
N ALA A 149 -1.52 13.08 -12.24
CA ALA A 149 -2.37 13.85 -11.33
C ALA A 149 -3.50 12.99 -10.77
N GLY A 150 -3.64 13.01 -9.44
CA GLY A 150 -4.62 12.18 -8.74
C GLY A 150 -4.31 12.04 -7.25
N SER A 151 -5.05 11.18 -6.58
CA SER A 151 -4.87 10.83 -5.18
C SER A 151 -4.38 9.39 -5.03
N TYR A 152 -3.40 9.18 -4.13
CA TYR A 152 -2.79 7.89 -3.92
C TYR A 152 -2.94 7.45 -2.47
N TYR A 153 -3.34 6.20 -2.27
CA TYR A 153 -3.55 5.63 -0.95
C TYR A 153 -2.90 4.26 -0.87
N GLY A 154 -2.27 3.98 0.26
CA GLY A 154 -1.66 2.69 0.55
C GLY A 154 -2.24 2.07 1.81
N ALA A 155 -2.20 0.75 1.88
CA ALA A 155 -2.38 0.01 3.11
C ALA A 155 -1.30 -1.06 3.22
N LEU A 156 -0.73 -1.20 4.41
CA LEU A 156 0.32 -2.17 4.71
C LEU A 156 -0.07 -2.96 5.96
N MET A 157 -0.07 -4.29 5.85
CA MET A 157 -0.29 -5.16 7.00
C MET A 157 1.03 -5.30 7.78
N PRO A 158 1.06 -4.91 9.07
CA PRO A 158 2.19 -5.18 9.94
C PRO A 158 2.43 -6.69 10.09
N LYS A 159 3.66 -7.07 10.35
CA LYS A 159 3.98 -8.43 10.78
C LYS A 159 3.56 -8.59 12.24
N THR A 160 3.04 -9.76 12.58
CA THR A 160 2.79 -10.11 13.98
C THR A 160 4.11 -10.21 14.72
N ILE A 161 4.18 -9.61 15.90
CA ILE A 161 5.29 -9.74 16.86
C ILE A 161 4.75 -10.31 18.16
N SER A 162 5.57 -11.06 18.87
CA SER A 162 5.21 -11.60 20.17
C SER A 162 5.19 -10.50 21.24
N GLN A 163 4.53 -10.77 22.36
CA GLN A 163 4.57 -9.87 23.52
C GLN A 163 5.99 -9.74 24.09
N GLU A 164 6.77 -10.81 24.05
CA GLU A 164 8.17 -10.83 24.50
C GLU A 164 9.03 -9.91 23.62
N GLU A 165 8.97 -10.07 22.28
CA GLU A 165 9.68 -9.17 21.36
C GLU A 165 9.25 -7.71 21.53
N THR A 166 7.96 -7.48 21.80
CA THR A 166 7.43 -6.13 22.08
C THR A 166 8.07 -5.54 23.32
N ALA A 167 8.14 -6.31 24.41
CA ALA A 167 8.74 -5.88 25.66
C ALA A 167 10.25 -5.58 25.50
N ASP A 168 10.98 -6.44 24.80
CA ASP A 168 12.41 -6.25 24.52
C ASP A 168 12.67 -4.96 23.72
N ILE A 169 11.87 -4.68 22.70
CA ILE A 169 11.99 -3.46 21.90
C ILE A 169 11.69 -2.21 22.74
N ILE A 170 10.65 -2.25 23.56
CA ILE A 170 10.29 -1.16 24.47
C ILE A 170 11.42 -0.89 25.45
N GLU A 171 12.00 -1.94 26.05
CA GLU A 171 13.12 -1.81 26.99
C GLU A 171 14.34 -1.20 26.30
N ALA A 172 14.70 -1.70 25.11
CA ALA A 172 15.82 -1.19 24.32
C ALA A 172 15.64 0.30 23.98
N LEU A 173 14.47 0.70 23.49
CA LEU A 173 14.19 2.10 23.15
C LEU A 173 14.17 2.99 24.40
N SER A 174 13.60 2.50 25.50
CA SER A 174 13.55 3.22 26.77
C SER A 174 14.95 3.48 27.34
N SER A 175 15.91 2.58 27.07
CA SER A 175 17.30 2.74 27.50
C SER A 175 18.01 3.92 26.83
N LEU A 176 17.51 4.37 25.66
CA LEU A 176 18.06 5.50 24.91
C LEU A 176 17.54 6.84 25.40
N ALA A 177 16.47 6.89 26.21
CA ALA A 177 15.94 8.14 26.74
C ALA A 177 16.94 8.73 27.77
N THR A 178 17.38 9.96 27.51
CA THR A 178 18.35 10.68 28.35
C THR A 178 17.71 11.29 29.60
N ASP A 179 16.42 11.58 29.55
CA ASP A 179 15.63 12.13 30.65
C ASP A 179 14.94 10.99 31.43
N GLY A 180 15.35 10.79 32.69
CA GLY A 180 14.83 9.70 33.53
C GLY A 180 13.35 9.81 33.89
N GLU A 181 12.74 11.00 33.74
CA GLU A 181 11.32 11.22 34.02
C GLU A 181 10.49 10.88 32.76
N ILE A 182 10.89 11.35 31.61
CA ILE A 182 10.30 11.00 30.31
C ILE A 182 10.41 9.49 30.08
N ARG A 183 11.56 8.90 30.38
CA ARG A 183 11.77 7.46 30.29
C ARG A 183 10.78 6.66 31.15
N ARG A 184 10.56 7.10 32.40
CA ARG A 184 9.60 6.40 33.29
C ARG A 184 8.18 6.50 32.79
N GLN A 185 7.78 7.67 32.29
CA GLN A 185 6.44 7.87 31.70
C GLN A 185 6.25 6.99 30.48
N TRP A 186 7.19 7.01 29.53
CA TRP A 186 7.13 6.17 28.33
C TRP A 186 7.02 4.67 28.66
N VAL A 187 7.82 4.18 29.60
CA VAL A 187 7.77 2.77 29.99
C VAL A 187 6.45 2.43 30.68
N ALA A 188 5.88 3.34 31.47
CA ALA A 188 4.58 3.15 32.10
C ALA A 188 3.47 3.07 31.07
N ASP A 189 3.39 4.06 30.15
CA ASP A 189 2.39 4.13 29.10
C ASP A 189 2.43 2.89 28.18
N LEU A 190 3.63 2.49 27.77
CA LEU A 190 3.81 1.35 26.88
C LEU A 190 3.54 -0.01 27.56
N ARG A 191 3.77 -0.14 28.88
CA ARG A 191 3.41 -1.34 29.64
C ARG A 191 1.91 -1.46 29.86
N GLU A 192 1.22 -0.35 30.06
CA GLU A 192 -0.23 -0.33 30.15
C GLU A 192 -0.88 -0.85 28.86
N PHE A 193 -0.38 -0.42 27.71
CA PHE A 193 -0.81 -0.92 26.40
C PHE A 193 -0.49 -2.39 26.13
N ALA A 194 0.57 -2.93 26.72
CA ALA A 194 0.96 -4.34 26.52
C ALA A 194 0.17 -5.31 27.39
N GLN A 195 -0.64 -4.82 28.36
CA GLN A 195 -1.44 -5.64 29.29
C GLN A 195 -2.93 -5.69 28.91
N GLU A 196 -3.39 -4.87 27.94
CA GLU A 196 -4.71 -4.93 27.30
C GLU A 196 -4.69 -5.86 26.07
#